data_070b562776b58be46485483ae83d0984
#
_entry.id   070b562776b58be46485483ae83d0984
#
_cell.length_a   1.000
_cell.length_b   1.000
_cell.length_c   1.000
_cell.angle_alpha   90.00
_cell.angle_beta   90.00
_cell.angle_gamma   90.00
#
_symmetry.space_group_name_H-M   'P 1'
#
loop_
_entity.id
_entity.type
_entity.pdbx_description
1 polymer ?
#
loop_
_entity_poly.entity_id
_entity_poly.type
_entity_poly.pdbx_seq_one_letter_code
_entity_poly.pdbx_strand_id
1 'polypeptide(L)'
;MLELNNRVVAGIVDDLCHRLLDDFRRAFGEVDLILGPTAQSVAFKLGDKSDDPVAMYLNDIYTIAANLAGIPAMSLPCGFHQGLPVGMQLMGNFFDEGRMLKAAHQYQQATDFHKQWPKGFAE
;
A
#
# COMPACT_ATOMS: atom_id res chain seq x y z
N MET A 1 30.15 15.66 14.52
CA MET A 1 29.25 16.24 13.47
C MET A 1 28.30 15.22 12.85
N LEU A 2 28.73 14.00 12.50
CA LEU A 2 27.88 12.92 11.98
C LEU A 2 26.80 12.44 12.97
N GLU A 3 27.11 12.31 14.26
CA GLU A 3 26.13 11.88 15.27
C GLU A 3 25.00 12.91 15.53
N LEU A 4 25.34 14.22 15.43
CA LEU A 4 24.32 15.27 15.57
C LEU A 4 23.35 15.27 14.40
N ASN A 5 23.83 15.06 13.17
CA ASN A 5 23.00 14.94 11.98
C ASN A 5 22.05 13.73 12.07
N ASN A 6 22.52 12.59 12.55
CA ASN A 6 21.69 11.39 12.70
C ASN A 6 20.56 11.58 13.74
N ARG A 7 20.81 12.30 14.84
CA ARG A 7 19.78 12.60 15.84
C ARG A 7 18.73 13.58 15.31
N VAL A 8 19.14 14.59 14.54
CA VAL A 8 18.20 15.55 13.91
C VAL A 8 17.32 14.84 12.88
N VAL A 9 17.93 14.03 12.01
CA VAL A 9 17.18 13.25 11.01
C VAL A 9 16.21 12.26 11.67
N ALA A 10 16.65 11.55 12.70
CA ALA A 10 15.78 10.64 13.45
C ALA A 10 14.59 11.37 14.08
N GLY A 11 14.80 12.55 14.66
CA GLY A 11 13.72 13.35 15.24
C GLY A 11 12.71 13.85 14.20
N ILE A 12 13.16 14.23 13.00
CA ILE A 12 12.28 14.67 11.90
C ILE A 12 11.44 13.48 11.40
N VAL A 13 12.05 12.31 11.23
CA VAL A 13 11.36 11.09 10.81
C VAL A 13 10.31 10.68 11.84
N ASP A 14 10.65 10.72 13.13
CA ASP A 14 9.74 10.39 14.22
C ASP A 14 8.52 11.33 14.26
N ASP A 15 8.73 12.65 14.15
CA ASP A 15 7.65 13.65 14.06
C ASP A 15 6.74 13.40 12.84
N LEU A 16 7.33 13.07 11.70
CA LEU A 16 6.56 12.76 10.49
C LEU A 16 5.70 11.49 10.66
N CYS A 17 6.27 10.44 11.25
CA CYS A 17 5.54 9.20 11.55
C CYS A 17 4.36 9.46 12.50
N HIS A 18 4.57 10.26 13.56
CA HIS A 18 3.51 10.63 14.49
C HIS A 18 2.39 11.43 13.82
N ARG A 19 2.70 12.39 12.95
CA ARG A 19 1.71 13.16 12.19
C ARG A 19 0.89 12.27 11.26
N LEU A 20 1.55 11.38 10.53
CA LEU A 20 0.86 10.41 9.68
C LEU A 20 -0.07 9.52 10.49
N LEU A 21 0.40 9.04 11.64
CA LEU A 21 -0.40 8.22 12.55
C LEU A 21 -1.64 8.97 13.06
N ASP A 22 -1.51 10.24 13.41
CA ASP A 22 -2.63 11.05 13.88
C ASP A 22 -3.63 11.35 12.75
N ASP A 23 -3.17 11.49 11.50
CA ASP A 23 -4.05 11.62 10.34
C ASP A 23 -4.88 10.33 10.13
N PHE A 24 -4.24 9.16 10.20
CA PHE A 24 -4.94 7.88 10.13
C PHE A 24 -5.90 7.67 11.29
N ARG A 25 -5.52 8.01 12.53
CA ARG A 25 -6.42 7.94 13.70
C ARG A 25 -7.67 8.79 13.53
N ARG A 26 -7.52 9.99 12.98
CA ARG A 26 -8.68 10.85 12.68
C ARG A 26 -9.58 10.22 11.62
N ALA A 27 -8.98 9.73 10.53
CA ALA A 27 -9.73 9.06 9.47
C ALA A 27 -10.48 7.82 9.98
N PHE A 28 -9.85 6.98 10.79
CA PHE A 28 -10.49 5.81 11.40
C PHE A 28 -11.50 6.14 12.51
N GLY A 29 -11.59 7.39 12.95
CA GLY A 29 -12.70 7.87 13.75
C GLY A 29 -14.00 8.07 12.97
N GLU A 30 -13.89 8.15 11.62
CA GLU A 30 -15.03 8.41 10.72
C GLU A 30 -15.34 7.20 9.82
N VAL A 31 -14.34 6.36 9.52
CA VAL A 31 -14.48 5.21 8.61
C VAL A 31 -13.87 3.95 9.22
N ASP A 32 -14.38 2.80 8.81
CA ASP A 32 -13.89 1.49 9.27
C ASP A 32 -12.65 1.01 8.52
N LEU A 33 -12.56 1.31 7.23
CA LEU A 33 -11.46 0.93 6.34
C LEU A 33 -11.18 2.06 5.34
N ILE A 34 -9.92 2.19 4.94
CA ILE A 34 -9.49 3.08 3.87
C ILE A 34 -9.11 2.24 2.66
N LEU A 35 -9.60 2.63 1.49
CA LEU A 35 -9.31 1.95 0.23
C LEU A 35 -8.56 2.90 -0.70
N GLY A 36 -7.53 2.38 -1.36
CA GLY A 36 -6.75 3.12 -2.35
C GLY A 36 -6.06 2.21 -3.37
N PRO A 37 -5.33 2.77 -4.33
CA PRO A 37 -4.48 1.98 -5.21
C PRO A 37 -3.28 1.42 -4.44
N THR A 38 -2.81 0.22 -4.81
CA THR A 38 -1.57 -0.34 -4.24
C THR A 38 -0.34 0.31 -4.86
N ALA A 39 -0.35 0.52 -6.18
CA ALA A 39 0.74 1.12 -6.95
C ALA A 39 0.21 2.08 -8.00
N GLN A 40 1.06 2.97 -8.52
CA GLN A 40 0.69 3.96 -9.53
C GLN A 40 0.40 3.34 -10.90
N SER A 41 1.03 2.21 -11.20
CA SER A 41 0.98 1.56 -12.50
C SER A 41 0.93 0.06 -12.34
N VAL A 42 0.60 -0.64 -13.41
CA VAL A 42 0.82 -2.08 -13.53
C VAL A 42 2.33 -2.40 -13.56
N ALA A 43 2.67 -3.68 -13.44
CA ALA A 43 4.06 -4.13 -13.50
C ALA A 43 4.77 -3.61 -14.76
N PHE A 44 6.00 -3.18 -14.61
CA PHE A 44 6.90 -2.75 -15.68
C PHE A 44 7.89 -3.87 -16.03
N LYS A 45 8.54 -3.79 -17.19
CA LYS A 45 9.52 -4.79 -17.60
C LYS A 45 10.76 -4.76 -16.69
N LEU A 46 11.39 -5.92 -16.53
CA LEU A 46 12.65 -6.00 -15.80
C LEU A 46 13.69 -5.06 -16.44
N GLY A 47 14.27 -4.19 -15.65
CA GLY A 47 15.28 -3.20 -16.07
C GLY A 47 14.74 -1.86 -16.54
N ASP A 48 13.45 -1.71 -16.85
CA ASP A 48 12.89 -0.46 -17.40
C ASP A 48 13.05 0.78 -16.50
N LYS A 49 13.14 0.56 -15.18
CA LYS A 49 13.22 1.66 -14.18
C LYS A 49 14.52 1.64 -13.37
N SER A 50 15.48 0.80 -13.71
CA SER A 50 16.72 0.65 -12.95
C SER A 50 17.56 1.92 -12.94
N ASP A 51 17.43 2.76 -13.97
CA ASP A 51 18.24 3.96 -14.18
C ASP A 51 17.54 5.25 -13.71
N ASP A 52 16.30 5.16 -13.23
CA ASP A 52 15.53 6.29 -12.68
C ASP A 52 15.12 6.04 -11.21
N PRO A 53 15.94 6.53 -10.24
CA PRO A 53 15.62 6.37 -8.82
C PRO A 53 14.29 7.01 -8.43
N VAL A 54 13.88 8.11 -9.04
CA VAL A 54 12.62 8.81 -8.74
C VAL A 54 11.43 7.95 -9.17
N ALA A 55 11.49 7.33 -10.35
CA ALA A 55 10.45 6.43 -10.82
C ALA A 55 10.32 5.18 -9.92
N MET A 56 11.41 4.70 -9.35
CA MET A 56 11.39 3.60 -8.37
C MET A 56 10.70 4.02 -7.06
N TYR A 57 11.04 5.17 -6.50
CA TYR A 57 10.40 5.69 -5.28
C TYR A 57 8.90 5.92 -5.46
N LEU A 58 8.49 6.41 -6.62
CA LEU A 58 7.09 6.66 -6.91
C LEU A 58 6.23 5.37 -6.94
N ASN A 59 6.82 4.20 -7.17
CA ASN A 59 6.06 2.95 -7.12
C ASN A 59 5.53 2.63 -5.72
N ASP A 60 6.23 3.05 -4.68
CA ASP A 60 5.91 2.74 -3.28
C ASP A 60 5.11 3.85 -2.58
N ILE A 61 4.81 4.95 -3.28
CA ILE A 61 4.21 6.15 -2.68
C ILE A 61 2.91 5.87 -1.91
N TYR A 62 2.12 4.89 -2.35
CA TYR A 62 0.84 4.55 -1.71
C TYR A 62 0.98 3.55 -0.56
N THR A 63 2.09 2.83 -0.46
CA THR A 63 2.32 1.81 0.58
C THR A 63 3.19 2.31 1.73
N ILE A 64 4.02 3.31 1.49
CA ILE A 64 4.92 3.89 2.50
C ILE A 64 4.15 4.42 3.71
N ALA A 65 3.03 5.10 3.49
CA ALA A 65 2.27 5.73 4.57
C ALA A 65 1.78 4.71 5.61
N ALA A 66 1.29 3.54 5.17
CA ALA A 66 0.86 2.48 6.08
C ALA A 66 2.03 1.91 6.89
N ASN A 67 3.21 1.74 6.25
CA ASN A 67 4.43 1.27 6.92
C ASN A 67 4.92 2.27 7.98
N LEU A 68 4.96 3.56 7.66
CA LEU A 68 5.40 4.61 8.58
C LEU A 68 4.42 4.81 9.75
N ALA A 69 3.13 4.69 9.51
CA ALA A 69 2.11 4.77 10.55
C ALA A 69 1.97 3.48 11.36
N GLY A 70 2.54 2.36 10.91
CA GLY A 70 2.46 1.05 11.59
C GLY A 70 1.06 0.46 11.62
N ILE A 71 0.21 0.80 10.63
CA ILE A 71 -1.16 0.27 10.52
C ILE A 71 -1.21 -0.96 9.60
N PRO A 72 -2.15 -1.88 9.82
CA PRO A 72 -2.33 -3.03 8.94
C PRO A 72 -2.81 -2.59 7.56
N ALA A 73 -2.22 -3.17 6.53
CA ALA A 73 -2.61 -2.97 5.14
C ALA A 73 -2.47 -4.26 4.34
N MET A 74 -3.30 -4.43 3.32
CA MET A 74 -3.23 -5.56 2.40
C MET A 74 -3.57 -5.14 0.98
N SER A 75 -3.01 -5.85 0.00
CA SER A 75 -3.32 -5.67 -1.41
C SER A 75 -4.23 -6.79 -1.90
N LEU A 76 -5.19 -6.43 -2.76
CA LEU A 76 -6.13 -7.34 -3.41
C LEU A 76 -6.14 -7.07 -4.91
N PRO A 77 -6.25 -8.10 -5.76
CA PRO A 77 -6.47 -7.89 -7.19
C PRO A 77 -7.86 -7.28 -7.41
N CYS A 78 -7.92 -6.20 -8.19
CA CYS A 78 -9.17 -5.50 -8.47
C CYS A 78 -9.47 -5.33 -9.97
N GLY A 79 -8.63 -5.87 -10.83
CA GLY A 79 -8.82 -5.81 -12.28
C GLY A 79 -7.55 -6.05 -13.06
N PHE A 80 -7.63 -5.75 -14.36
CA PHE A 80 -6.50 -5.85 -15.29
C PHE A 80 -6.42 -4.58 -16.12
N HIS A 81 -5.21 -4.14 -16.40
CA HIS A 81 -4.91 -3.10 -17.37
C HIS A 81 -3.88 -3.62 -18.37
N GLN A 82 -4.21 -3.64 -19.64
CA GLN A 82 -3.35 -4.20 -20.73
C GLN A 82 -2.90 -5.65 -20.46
N GLY A 83 -3.75 -6.46 -19.81
CA GLY A 83 -3.47 -7.85 -19.49
C GLY A 83 -2.62 -8.07 -18.23
N LEU A 84 -2.22 -7.02 -17.52
CA LEU A 84 -1.47 -7.06 -16.27
C LEU A 84 -2.40 -6.76 -15.08
N PRO A 85 -2.23 -7.45 -13.93
CA PRO A 85 -3.07 -7.27 -12.76
C PRO A 85 -2.92 -5.87 -12.16
N VAL A 86 -4.04 -5.34 -11.66
CA VAL A 86 -4.12 -4.10 -10.87
C VAL A 86 -4.48 -4.46 -9.44
N GLY A 87 -3.76 -3.89 -8.48
CA GLY A 87 -4.00 -4.05 -7.05
C GLY A 87 -4.72 -2.85 -6.46
N MET A 88 -5.70 -3.12 -5.59
CA MET A 88 -6.22 -2.15 -4.65
C MET A 88 -5.67 -2.45 -3.25
N GLN A 89 -5.45 -1.43 -2.46
CA GLN A 89 -4.99 -1.52 -1.09
C GLN A 89 -6.15 -1.27 -0.13
N LEU A 90 -6.31 -2.14 0.87
CA LEU A 90 -7.13 -1.91 2.05
C LEU A 90 -6.21 -1.60 3.23
N MET A 91 -6.55 -0.55 3.98
CA MET A 91 -5.88 -0.19 5.22
C MET A 91 -6.90 -0.23 6.35
N GLY A 92 -6.52 -0.80 7.49
CA GLY A 92 -7.35 -0.93 8.69
C GLY A 92 -6.73 -0.22 9.89
N ASN A 93 -7.53 -0.03 10.94
CA ASN A 93 -7.05 0.47 12.21
C ASN A 93 -6.18 -0.57 12.91
N PHE A 94 -5.41 -0.17 13.93
CA PHE A 94 -4.58 -1.08 14.74
C PHE A 94 -5.40 -2.26 15.26
N PHE A 95 -4.85 -3.46 15.12
CA PHE A 95 -5.43 -4.73 15.58
C PHE A 95 -6.81 -5.06 14.99
N ASP A 96 -7.19 -4.42 13.85
CA ASP A 96 -8.46 -4.66 13.16
C ASP A 96 -8.28 -5.47 11.86
N GLU A 97 -7.23 -6.31 11.79
CA GLU A 97 -6.93 -7.19 10.66
C GLU A 97 -8.10 -8.11 10.34
N GLY A 98 -8.85 -8.54 11.36
CA GLY A 98 -10.03 -9.39 11.19
C GLY A 98 -11.12 -8.73 10.35
N ARG A 99 -11.39 -7.44 10.56
CA ARG A 99 -12.34 -6.66 9.75
C ARG A 99 -11.85 -6.50 8.33
N MET A 100 -10.57 -6.16 8.17
CA MET A 100 -9.93 -6.03 6.86
C MET A 100 -10.01 -7.33 6.05
N LEU A 101 -9.66 -8.47 6.65
CA LEU A 101 -9.75 -9.80 6.03
C LEU A 101 -11.20 -10.16 5.67
N LYS A 102 -12.16 -9.82 6.53
CA LYS A 102 -13.58 -10.05 6.25
C LYS A 102 -14.06 -9.24 5.04
N ALA A 103 -13.70 -7.97 4.96
CA ALA A 103 -14.03 -7.11 3.82
C ALA A 103 -13.39 -7.63 2.53
N ALA A 104 -12.12 -8.01 2.60
CA ALA A 104 -11.39 -8.63 1.48
C ALA A 104 -12.09 -9.91 0.99
N HIS A 105 -12.48 -10.77 1.91
CA HIS A 105 -13.19 -12.02 1.58
C HIS A 105 -14.55 -11.72 0.92
N GLN A 106 -15.34 -10.79 1.47
CA GLN A 106 -16.61 -10.38 0.87
C GLN A 106 -16.44 -9.82 -0.55
N TYR A 107 -15.39 -9.02 -0.76
CA TYR A 107 -15.03 -8.52 -2.09
C TYR A 107 -14.71 -9.67 -3.05
N GLN A 108 -13.94 -10.67 -2.62
CA GLN A 108 -13.61 -11.85 -3.43
C GLN A 108 -14.83 -12.73 -3.72
N GLN A 109 -15.84 -12.76 -2.84
CA GLN A 109 -17.11 -13.45 -3.14
C GLN A 109 -17.96 -12.71 -4.18
N ALA A 110 -17.84 -11.39 -4.26
CA ALA A 110 -18.55 -10.55 -5.21
C ALA A 110 -17.82 -10.40 -6.56
N THR A 111 -16.55 -10.81 -6.63
CA THR A 111 -15.70 -10.64 -7.83
C THR A 111 -14.87 -11.91 -8.06
N ASP A 112 -14.39 -12.08 -9.29
CA ASP A 112 -13.54 -13.21 -9.67
C ASP A 112 -12.07 -12.81 -9.99
N PHE A 113 -11.64 -11.61 -9.66
CA PHE A 113 -10.29 -11.14 -9.98
C PHE A 113 -9.19 -11.98 -9.32
N HIS A 114 -9.40 -12.49 -8.13
CA HIS A 114 -8.48 -13.36 -7.41
C HIS A 114 -8.32 -14.76 -8.03
N LYS A 115 -9.22 -15.15 -8.95
CA LYS A 115 -9.18 -16.42 -9.68
C LYS A 115 -8.55 -16.28 -11.07
N GLN A 116 -8.25 -15.05 -11.49
CA GLN A 116 -7.73 -14.75 -12.81
C GLN A 116 -6.21 -14.64 -12.78
N TRP A 117 -5.59 -15.11 -13.84
CA TRP A 117 -4.14 -15.09 -14.02
C TRP A 117 -3.75 -14.25 -15.23
N PRO A 118 -2.61 -13.54 -15.21
CA PRO A 118 -2.06 -12.91 -16.39
C PRO A 118 -1.79 -13.95 -17.49
N LYS A 119 -1.91 -13.55 -18.75
CA LYS A 119 -1.59 -14.42 -19.89
C LYS A 119 -0.17 -14.97 -19.75
N GLY A 120 -0.03 -16.30 -19.90
CA GLY A 120 1.26 -17.02 -19.80
C GLY A 120 1.61 -17.48 -18.39
N PHE A 121 0.78 -17.23 -17.38
CA PHE A 121 0.97 -17.68 -15.98
C PHE A 121 -0.16 -18.61 -15.49
N ALA A 122 -1.17 -18.88 -16.32
CA ALA A 122 -2.16 -19.93 -16.02
C ALA A 122 -1.53 -21.29 -16.28
N GLU A 123 -1.57 -22.19 -15.28
CA GLU A 123 -1.29 -23.62 -15.48
C GLU A 123 -2.45 -24.31 -16.20
#